data_0d4ce3beef9fb815f1d55ba8450a3979
#
_entry.id   0d4ce3beef9fb815f1d55ba8450a3979
#
_cell.length_a   1.000
_cell.length_b   1.000
_cell.length_c   1.000
_cell.angle_alpha   90.00
_cell.angle_beta   90.00
_cell.angle_gamma   90.00
#
_symmetry.space_group_name_H-M   'P 1'
#
loop_
_entity.id
_entity.type
_entity.pdbx_description
1 polymer ?
#
loop_
_entity_poly.entity_id
_entity_poly.type
_entity_poly.pdbx_seq_one_letter_code
_entity_poly.pdbx_strand_id
1 'polypeptide(L)'
;VGSIGGEEDGVVGMGECADPDECKTIADLGVTMLAAGIGNIHGKYPANWPGLSFETLAAIKEKVGDMPLVLHGGTGIPDDMIKKAISLGVAKINVNTECQLSFQEATRKYIEEGKDLQGKGFDPRKLLNPGFEAIKAKVKEKMELFGSVGKA
;
A
#
# COMPACT_ATOMS: atom_id res chain seq x y z
N VAL A 1 -1.39 14.33 -7.35
CA VAL A 1 -0.57 15.54 -7.27
C VAL A 1 0.78 15.16 -6.68
N GLY A 2 1.85 15.82 -7.10
CA GLY A 2 3.20 15.34 -6.86
C GLY A 2 3.50 14.05 -7.61
N SER A 3 4.52 13.31 -7.21
CA SER A 3 4.84 12.01 -7.81
C SER A 3 5.09 10.94 -6.74
N ILE A 4 4.83 9.69 -7.11
CA ILE A 4 5.11 8.53 -6.27
C ILE A 4 6.38 7.90 -6.81
N GLY A 5 7.38 7.69 -5.96
CA GLY A 5 8.63 7.04 -6.37
C GLY A 5 8.43 5.55 -6.66
N GLY A 6 9.46 4.92 -7.24
CA GLY A 6 9.51 3.49 -7.52
C GLY A 6 9.51 3.13 -9.00
N GLU A 7 9.85 1.88 -9.28
CA GLU A 7 10.06 1.40 -10.64
C GLU A 7 8.75 1.24 -11.44
N GLU A 8 7.63 1.02 -10.77
CA GLU A 8 6.33 0.72 -11.41
C GLU A 8 5.80 1.91 -12.23
N ASP A 9 6.11 3.14 -11.80
CA ASP A 9 5.67 4.37 -12.49
C ASP A 9 6.76 5.03 -13.34
N GLY A 10 7.91 4.37 -13.52
CA GLY A 10 9.04 4.88 -14.29
C GLY A 10 9.79 6.04 -13.61
N VAL A 11 9.46 6.35 -12.38
CA VAL A 11 10.17 7.34 -11.55
C VAL A 11 11.25 6.64 -10.75
N VAL A 12 12.49 6.79 -11.16
CA VAL A 12 13.63 6.21 -10.43
C VAL A 12 13.89 7.05 -9.18
N GLY A 13 13.71 6.45 -8.00
CA GLY A 13 14.01 7.09 -6.72
C GLY A 13 12.77 7.52 -5.93
N MET A 14 12.95 8.54 -5.09
CA MET A 14 11.86 9.12 -4.28
C MET A 14 11.10 10.13 -5.12
N GLY A 15 9.78 10.00 -5.17
CA GLY A 15 8.92 10.96 -5.84
C GLY A 15 8.93 12.33 -5.13
N GLU A 16 8.43 13.34 -5.83
CA GLU A 16 8.26 14.68 -5.27
C GLU A 16 6.99 14.76 -4.41
N CYS A 17 7.10 15.39 -3.25
CA CYS A 17 5.93 15.69 -2.43
C CYS A 17 4.96 16.62 -3.18
N ALA A 18 3.67 16.36 -2.99
CA ALA A 18 2.62 17.17 -3.60
C ALA A 18 2.60 18.60 -3.03
N ASP A 19 2.32 19.57 -3.90
CA ASP A 19 2.03 20.94 -3.48
C ASP A 19 0.59 21.02 -2.94
N PRO A 20 0.37 21.56 -1.71
CA PRO A 20 -0.96 21.66 -1.12
C PRO A 20 -1.94 22.56 -1.89
N ASP A 21 -1.48 23.59 -2.59
CA ASP A 21 -2.34 24.48 -3.37
C ASP A 21 -2.77 23.82 -4.70
N GLU A 22 -1.89 23.03 -5.32
CA GLU A 22 -2.29 22.17 -6.44
C GLU A 22 -3.30 21.10 -6.00
N CYS A 23 -3.10 20.49 -4.83
CA CYS A 23 -4.07 19.57 -4.23
C CYS A 23 -5.45 20.22 -4.05
N LYS A 24 -5.48 21.45 -3.55
CA LYS A 24 -6.71 22.23 -3.42
C LYS A 24 -7.37 22.46 -4.78
N THR A 25 -6.59 22.85 -5.78
CA THR A 25 -7.10 23.09 -7.14
C THR A 25 -7.78 21.84 -7.71
N ILE A 26 -7.18 20.65 -7.56
CA ILE A 26 -7.76 19.38 -8.02
C ILE A 26 -8.99 19.01 -7.21
N ALA A 27 -8.95 19.21 -5.88
CA ALA A 27 -10.09 18.93 -5.01
C ALA A 27 -11.33 19.75 -5.37
N ASP A 28 -11.13 21.02 -5.73
CA ASP A 28 -12.20 21.96 -6.13
C ASP A 28 -12.88 21.56 -7.46
N LEU A 29 -12.28 20.69 -8.25
CA LEU A 29 -12.94 20.09 -9.43
C LEU A 29 -14.02 19.06 -9.07
N GLY A 30 -14.19 18.72 -7.79
CA GLY A 30 -15.21 17.79 -7.32
C GLY A 30 -14.83 16.32 -7.46
N VAL A 31 -13.54 15.98 -7.41
CA VAL A 31 -13.08 14.58 -7.39
C VAL A 31 -13.55 13.88 -6.11
N THR A 32 -13.79 12.59 -6.19
CA THR A 32 -14.30 11.79 -5.05
C THR A 32 -13.25 11.60 -3.96
N MET A 33 -11.97 11.47 -4.33
CA MET A 33 -10.83 11.31 -3.43
C MET A 33 -9.56 11.76 -4.15
N LEU A 34 -8.52 12.09 -3.39
CA LEU A 34 -7.29 12.64 -3.91
C LEU A 34 -6.08 11.81 -3.49
N ALA A 35 -5.29 11.35 -4.46
CA ALA A 35 -3.97 10.78 -4.21
C ALA A 35 -2.90 11.88 -4.31
N ALA A 36 -2.03 11.94 -3.31
CA ALA A 36 -0.93 12.89 -3.25
C ALA A 36 0.39 12.20 -2.90
N GLY A 37 1.47 12.62 -3.54
CA GLY A 37 2.82 12.20 -3.19
C GLY A 37 3.21 12.84 -1.85
N ILE A 38 3.60 12.01 -0.88
CA ILE A 38 4.07 12.44 0.44
C ILE A 38 5.36 11.69 0.83
N GLY A 39 6.20 11.36 -0.17
CA GLY A 39 7.41 10.55 0.01
C GLY A 39 7.16 9.05 -0.03
N ASN A 40 5.98 8.63 -0.43
CA ASN A 40 5.62 7.22 -0.63
C ASN A 40 6.20 6.68 -1.96
N ILE A 41 6.45 5.37 -1.99
CA ILE A 41 7.12 4.67 -3.10
C ILE A 41 6.31 3.42 -3.47
N HIS A 42 6.17 3.13 -4.76
CA HIS A 42 5.65 1.86 -5.23
C HIS A 42 6.73 0.77 -5.16
N GLY A 43 6.38 -0.41 -4.67
CA GLY A 43 7.29 -1.54 -4.53
C GLY A 43 7.98 -1.59 -3.17
N LYS A 44 9.27 -1.95 -3.16
CA LYS A 44 10.07 -2.07 -1.94
C LYS A 44 10.74 -0.75 -1.57
N TYR A 45 10.60 -0.35 -0.32
CA TYR A 45 11.27 0.84 0.19
C TYR A 45 12.77 0.62 0.38
N PRO A 46 13.64 1.56 -0.05
CA PRO A 46 15.07 1.47 0.19
C PRO A 46 15.41 1.68 1.67
N ALA A 47 16.53 1.12 2.11
CA ALA A 47 16.97 1.19 3.52
C ALA A 47 17.17 2.63 4.04
N ASN A 48 17.49 3.56 3.15
CA ASN A 48 17.68 4.98 3.45
C ASN A 48 16.44 5.84 3.24
N TRP A 49 15.24 5.24 3.13
CA TRP A 49 14.01 5.99 2.99
C TRP A 49 13.74 6.84 4.25
N PRO A 50 13.51 8.15 4.12
CA PRO A 50 13.37 9.04 5.27
C PRO A 50 12.00 8.95 5.97
N GLY A 51 11.04 8.22 5.41
CA GLY A 51 9.67 8.14 5.90
C GLY A 51 8.68 8.98 5.09
N LEU A 52 7.41 8.94 5.51
CA LEU A 52 6.36 9.78 4.94
C LEU A 52 6.49 11.23 5.43
N SER A 53 6.25 12.19 4.56
CA SER A 53 6.15 13.60 4.93
C SER A 53 4.80 13.91 5.57
N PHE A 54 4.72 13.81 6.89
CA PHE A 54 3.50 14.18 7.63
C PHE A 54 3.22 15.67 7.64
N GLU A 55 4.24 16.49 7.47
CA GLU A 55 4.11 17.94 7.30
C GLU A 55 3.33 18.25 6.02
N THR A 56 3.75 17.68 4.89
CA THR A 56 3.04 17.80 3.62
C THR A 56 1.61 17.25 3.72
N LEU A 57 1.41 16.08 4.34
CA LEU A 57 0.09 15.49 4.51
C LEU A 57 -0.86 16.38 5.32
N ALA A 58 -0.37 16.97 6.42
CA ALA A 58 -1.14 17.88 7.26
C ALA A 58 -1.51 19.17 6.49
N ALA A 59 -0.56 19.77 5.76
CA ALA A 59 -0.81 20.94 4.93
C ALA A 59 -1.83 20.68 3.82
N ILE A 60 -1.77 19.50 3.17
CA ILE A 60 -2.77 19.08 2.20
C ILE A 60 -4.14 18.97 2.87
N LYS A 61 -4.23 18.27 4.02
CA LYS A 61 -5.50 18.09 4.74
C LYS A 61 -6.14 19.40 5.15
N GLU A 62 -5.35 20.38 5.58
CA GLU A 62 -5.83 21.72 5.90
C GLU A 62 -6.47 22.40 4.68
N LYS A 63 -5.85 22.27 3.50
CA LYS A 63 -6.32 22.88 2.25
C LYS A 63 -7.56 22.19 1.66
N VAL A 64 -7.62 20.87 1.71
CA VAL A 64 -8.69 20.09 1.03
C VAL A 64 -9.86 19.74 1.96
N GLY A 65 -9.79 20.06 3.25
CA GLY A 65 -10.89 19.85 4.21
C GLY A 65 -11.24 18.37 4.37
N ASP A 66 -12.52 18.03 4.17
CA ASP A 66 -13.04 16.65 4.36
C ASP A 66 -12.75 15.69 3.19
N MET A 67 -12.04 16.12 2.15
CA MET A 67 -11.66 15.29 1.03
C MET A 67 -10.92 14.03 1.51
N PRO A 68 -11.37 12.81 1.14
CA PRO A 68 -10.66 11.58 1.46
C PRO A 68 -9.32 11.52 0.74
N LEU A 69 -8.24 11.26 1.48
CA LEU A 69 -6.90 11.12 0.91
C LEU A 69 -6.52 9.66 0.68
N VAL A 70 -5.78 9.41 -0.40
CA VAL A 70 -5.33 8.08 -0.81
C VAL A 70 -3.82 7.99 -0.67
N LEU A 71 -3.34 6.98 0.06
CA LEU A 71 -1.94 6.62 0.15
C LEU A 71 -1.63 5.44 -0.78
N HIS A 72 -0.80 5.69 -1.78
CA HIS A 72 -0.22 4.65 -2.64
C HIS A 72 1.05 4.06 -2.01
N GLY A 73 1.48 2.89 -2.49
CA GLY A 73 2.73 2.27 -2.04
C GLY A 73 2.71 1.84 -0.57
N GLY A 74 1.58 1.35 -0.07
CA GLY A 74 1.41 0.99 1.34
C GLY A 74 2.24 -0.22 1.83
N THR A 75 3.02 -0.85 0.94
CA THR A 75 3.85 -2.01 1.26
C THR A 75 5.11 -1.59 2.02
N GLY A 76 5.34 -2.16 3.22
CA GLY A 76 6.59 -1.96 3.97
C GLY A 76 6.71 -0.63 4.71
N ILE A 77 5.66 0.19 4.72
CA ILE A 77 5.60 1.36 5.59
C ILE A 77 5.39 0.87 7.05
N PRO A 78 6.16 1.39 8.03
CA PRO A 78 5.96 1.04 9.44
C PRO A 78 4.53 1.29 9.94
N ASP A 79 4.02 0.40 10.78
CA ASP A 79 2.64 0.41 11.26
C ASP A 79 2.25 1.72 11.98
N ASP A 80 3.17 2.31 12.72
CA ASP A 80 2.99 3.60 13.40
C ASP A 80 2.83 4.75 12.40
N MET A 81 3.58 4.73 11.30
CA MET A 81 3.45 5.71 10.22
C MET A 81 2.11 5.56 9.50
N ILE A 82 1.66 4.34 9.23
CA ILE A 82 0.35 4.05 8.66
C ILE A 82 -0.76 4.61 9.56
N LYS A 83 -0.73 4.31 10.86
CA LYS A 83 -1.71 4.81 11.83
C LYS A 83 -1.72 6.32 11.91
N LYS A 84 -0.54 6.95 11.87
CA LYS A 84 -0.42 8.41 11.84
C LYS A 84 -0.98 9.00 10.56
N ALA A 85 -0.70 8.41 9.39
CA ALA A 85 -1.27 8.86 8.12
C ALA A 85 -2.80 8.79 8.13
N ILE A 86 -3.38 7.72 8.66
CA ILE A 86 -4.84 7.56 8.83
C ILE A 86 -5.39 8.68 9.73
N SER A 87 -4.75 8.95 10.86
CA SER A 87 -5.18 10.01 11.78
C SER A 87 -5.12 11.42 11.16
N LEU A 88 -4.32 11.61 10.10
CA LEU A 88 -4.20 12.84 9.34
C LEU A 88 -5.07 12.89 8.06
N GLY A 89 -6.01 11.95 7.91
CA GLY A 89 -7.02 12.01 6.85
C GLY A 89 -6.83 11.06 5.68
N VAL A 90 -5.85 10.14 5.74
CA VAL A 90 -5.79 9.03 4.76
C VAL A 90 -6.94 8.10 5.01
N ALA A 91 -7.80 7.94 4.00
CA ALA A 91 -9.02 7.12 4.04
C ALA A 91 -8.91 5.84 3.19
N LYS A 92 -7.93 5.77 2.29
CA LYS A 92 -7.69 4.61 1.41
C LYS A 92 -6.19 4.36 1.30
N ILE A 93 -5.78 3.10 1.40
CA ILE A 93 -4.37 2.69 1.26
C ILE A 93 -4.28 1.57 0.24
N ASN A 94 -3.40 1.72 -0.74
CA ASN A 94 -3.14 0.70 -1.76
C ASN A 94 -2.01 -0.21 -1.29
N VAL A 95 -2.29 -1.53 -1.22
CA VAL A 95 -1.32 -2.56 -0.87
C VAL A 95 -1.33 -3.63 -1.95
N ASN A 96 -0.21 -3.86 -2.61
CA ASN A 96 -0.07 -4.88 -3.64
C ASN A 96 1.14 -5.79 -3.39
N THR A 97 2.33 -5.23 -3.31
CA THR A 97 3.59 -5.99 -3.27
C THR A 97 3.64 -6.98 -2.10
N GLU A 98 3.17 -6.62 -0.90
CA GLU A 98 3.11 -7.56 0.23
C GLU A 98 2.19 -8.76 -0.05
N CYS A 99 1.09 -8.56 -0.75
CA CYS A 99 0.19 -9.64 -1.14
C CYS A 99 0.89 -10.61 -2.12
N GLN A 100 1.57 -10.05 -3.11
CA GLN A 100 2.33 -10.85 -4.10
C GLN A 100 3.47 -11.63 -3.45
N LEU A 101 4.23 -10.98 -2.55
CA LEU A 101 5.33 -11.63 -1.83
C LEU A 101 4.82 -12.74 -0.91
N SER A 102 3.72 -12.52 -0.20
CA SER A 102 3.10 -13.56 0.64
C SER A 102 2.67 -14.78 -0.18
N PHE A 103 2.08 -14.55 -1.35
CA PHE A 103 1.71 -15.63 -2.28
C PHE A 103 2.93 -16.40 -2.76
N GLN A 104 3.95 -15.67 -3.21
CA GLN A 104 5.18 -16.24 -3.76
C GLN A 104 5.92 -17.09 -2.72
N GLU A 105 6.07 -16.59 -1.50
CA GLU A 105 6.77 -17.28 -0.41
C GLU A 105 6.05 -18.59 -0.03
N ALA A 106 4.73 -18.55 0.16
CA ALA A 106 3.95 -19.72 0.52
C ALA A 106 3.94 -20.78 -0.58
N THR A 107 3.88 -20.38 -1.85
CA THR A 107 3.95 -21.28 -3.00
C THR A 107 5.36 -21.89 -3.13
N ARG A 108 6.41 -21.09 -2.95
CA ARG A 108 7.80 -21.58 -2.92
C ARG A 108 7.98 -22.64 -1.85
N LYS A 109 7.55 -22.38 -0.63
CA LYS A 109 7.64 -23.32 0.49
C LYS A 109 6.93 -24.65 0.19
N TYR A 110 5.77 -24.61 -0.46
CA TYR A 110 5.05 -25.81 -0.87
C TYR A 110 5.87 -26.69 -1.83
N ILE A 111 6.58 -26.06 -2.77
CA ILE A 111 7.45 -26.74 -3.75
C ILE A 111 8.73 -27.24 -3.06
N GLU A 112 9.39 -26.43 -2.25
CA GLU A 112 10.62 -26.81 -1.54
C GLU A 112 10.40 -27.98 -0.58
N GLU A 113 9.21 -28.12 -0.01
CA GLU A 113 8.80 -29.27 0.82
C GLU A 113 8.43 -30.51 -0.01
N GLY A 114 8.53 -30.46 -1.35
CA GLY A 114 8.23 -31.57 -2.26
C GLY A 114 6.75 -31.98 -2.26
N LYS A 115 5.85 -31.13 -1.81
CA LYS A 115 4.41 -31.40 -1.73
C LYS A 115 3.75 -31.52 -3.10
N ASP A 116 4.29 -30.83 -4.09
CA ASP A 116 3.89 -30.89 -5.50
C ASP A 116 4.14 -32.28 -6.11
N LEU A 117 5.12 -33.04 -5.60
CA LEU A 117 5.47 -34.37 -6.04
C LEU A 117 4.65 -35.49 -5.35
N GLN A 118 3.85 -35.14 -4.34
CA GLN A 118 3.10 -36.13 -3.54
C GLN A 118 1.64 -36.23 -4.00
N GLY A 119 1.20 -37.41 -4.37
CA GLY A 119 -0.18 -37.68 -4.83
C GLY A 119 -0.56 -36.77 -6.00
N LYS A 120 -1.58 -35.94 -5.81
CA LYS A 120 -2.00 -34.88 -6.77
C LYS A 120 -1.56 -33.48 -6.34
N GLY A 121 -0.41 -33.34 -5.70
CA GLY A 121 0.11 -32.04 -5.26
C GLY A 121 0.42 -31.06 -6.41
N PHE A 122 0.64 -31.57 -7.62
CA PHE A 122 0.82 -30.79 -8.86
C PHE A 122 -0.46 -30.17 -9.41
N ASP A 123 -1.65 -30.57 -8.91
CA ASP A 123 -2.92 -29.94 -9.31
C ASP A 123 -2.87 -28.44 -8.97
N PRO A 124 -3.11 -27.53 -9.95
CA PRO A 124 -3.03 -26.08 -9.72
C PRO A 124 -3.83 -25.59 -8.52
N ARG A 125 -4.98 -26.21 -8.24
CA ARG A 125 -5.82 -25.88 -7.08
C ARG A 125 -5.11 -26.16 -5.76
N LYS A 126 -4.25 -27.21 -5.70
CA LYS A 126 -3.47 -27.56 -4.52
C LYS A 126 -2.15 -26.79 -4.47
N LEU A 127 -1.48 -26.66 -5.62
CA LEU A 127 -0.21 -25.96 -5.75
C LEU A 127 -0.35 -24.45 -5.36
N LEU A 128 -1.43 -23.80 -5.79
CA LEU A 128 -1.64 -22.39 -5.58
C LEU A 128 -2.41 -22.05 -4.28
N ASN A 129 -3.05 -23.04 -3.64
CA ASN A 129 -3.83 -22.83 -2.44
C ASN A 129 -3.04 -22.24 -1.26
N PRO A 130 -1.78 -22.64 -0.97
CA PRO A 130 -0.99 -21.98 0.07
C PRO A 130 -0.79 -20.49 -0.17
N GLY A 131 -0.54 -20.08 -1.42
CA GLY A 131 -0.45 -18.68 -1.82
C GLY A 131 -1.76 -17.93 -1.62
N PHE A 132 -2.89 -18.53 -2.00
CA PHE A 132 -4.22 -17.96 -1.75
C PHE A 132 -4.48 -17.70 -0.26
N GLU A 133 -4.21 -18.70 0.60
CA GLU A 133 -4.41 -18.52 2.04
C GLU A 133 -3.44 -17.49 2.64
N ALA A 134 -2.22 -17.38 2.11
CA ALA A 134 -1.27 -16.38 2.54
C ALA A 134 -1.72 -14.95 2.20
N ILE A 135 -2.23 -14.70 0.98
CA ILE A 135 -2.81 -13.39 0.62
C ILE A 135 -4.00 -13.08 1.53
N LYS A 136 -4.90 -14.03 1.74
CA LYS A 136 -6.07 -13.85 2.61
C LYS A 136 -5.67 -13.47 4.03
N ALA A 137 -4.61 -14.10 4.59
CA ALA A 137 -4.08 -13.75 5.90
C ALA A 137 -3.48 -12.34 5.90
N LYS A 138 -2.72 -11.97 4.84
CA LYS A 138 -2.14 -10.63 4.71
C LYS A 138 -3.20 -9.54 4.58
N VAL A 139 -4.26 -9.76 3.82
CA VAL A 139 -5.39 -8.82 3.72
C VAL A 139 -6.06 -8.61 5.08
N LYS A 140 -6.30 -9.68 5.84
CA LYS A 140 -6.86 -9.57 7.21
C LYS A 140 -5.98 -8.73 8.12
N GLU A 141 -4.67 -8.99 8.12
CA GLU A 141 -3.68 -8.20 8.89
C GLU A 141 -3.77 -6.70 8.54
N LYS A 142 -3.86 -6.37 7.25
CA LYS A 142 -3.99 -4.97 6.81
C LYS A 142 -5.34 -4.37 7.20
N MET A 143 -6.43 -5.11 7.15
CA MET A 143 -7.74 -4.64 7.64
C MET A 143 -7.71 -4.30 9.12
N GLU A 144 -7.03 -5.11 9.93
CA GLU A 144 -6.83 -4.85 11.36
C GLU A 144 -5.97 -3.60 11.59
N LEU A 145 -4.81 -3.51 10.90
CA LEU A 145 -3.90 -2.37 10.99
C LEU A 145 -4.58 -1.05 10.61
N PHE A 146 -5.39 -1.06 9.55
CA PHE A 146 -6.08 0.13 9.04
C PHE A 146 -7.34 0.48 9.84
N GLY A 147 -7.75 -0.36 10.79
CA GLY A 147 -8.95 -0.16 11.60
C GLY A 147 -10.25 -0.28 10.81
N SER A 148 -10.25 -1.03 9.69
CA SER A 148 -11.43 -1.21 8.84
C SER A 148 -12.32 -2.40 9.22
N VAL A 149 -11.90 -3.23 10.18
CA VAL A 149 -12.68 -4.38 10.67
C VAL A 149 -13.99 -3.90 11.30
N GLY A 150 -15.12 -4.47 10.86
CA GLY A 150 -16.45 -4.10 11.35
C GLY A 150 -16.96 -2.74 10.89
N LYS A 151 -16.38 -2.17 9.84
CA LYS A 151 -16.76 -0.86 9.27
C LYS A 151 -17.57 -0.96 7.96
N ALA A 152 -17.82 -2.17 7.49
CA ALA A 152 -18.66 -2.43 6.32
C ALA A 152 -20.14 -2.59 6.71
#